data_3dfa5bd1f531a6c66ba0390ebfc81c5d
#
_entry.id   3dfa5bd1f531a6c66ba0390ebfc81c5d
#
_cell.length_a   1.000
_cell.length_b   1.000
_cell.length_c   1.000
_cell.angle_alpha   90.00
_cell.angle_beta   90.00
_cell.angle_gamma   90.00
#
_symmetry.space_group_name_H-M   'P 1'
#
loop_
_entity.id
_entity.type
_entity.pdbx_description
1 polymer ?
#
loop_
_entity_poly.entity_id
_entity_poly.type
_entity_poly.pdbx_seq_one_letter_code
_entity_poly.pdbx_strand_id
1 'polypeptide(L)'
;MEKKNDRKGAIKKLKLLTFGSKSNVDTFRAKLDEGFKTVFLPNGVERTEYKYGNVECDVLAPEIYSSNRVMLYIHGGSFVGGSRTAYASFCASLATKCFCRVVVPEYRLAPAYPFPAANEDIQNVFKSLFTEEQIACSLNAERGAKPQLPEMIIAADSSAAPIACSLIFNLRERYRSCIKQVILFSPWLDVSECSKLIQTKKISDEVMSGDVLRKSSSIYTYESNTKSPMVSPLLAGDDALQNFPPVFIQMGGKEILLDDAKEFCDNLRTTGNECVLDIWPDMMFMFQMADEFLHESHLALDRIGKIVTDGTGGSSVVQIENKPRLEHSLRSEA
;
A
#
# COMPACT_ATOMS: atom_id res chain seq x y z
N MET A 1 -21.04 18.52 -11.54
CA MET A 1 -21.15 18.89 -10.11
C MET A 1 -19.76 18.78 -9.53
N GLU A 2 -19.15 19.89 -9.14
CA GLU A 2 -17.89 19.84 -8.36
C GLU A 2 -18.18 19.09 -7.06
N LYS A 3 -17.55 17.93 -6.86
CA LYS A 3 -17.61 17.21 -5.59
C LYS A 3 -17.01 18.14 -4.53
N LYS A 4 -17.83 18.54 -3.58
CA LYS A 4 -17.42 19.36 -2.44
C LYS A 4 -16.39 18.57 -1.64
N ASN A 5 -15.19 19.12 -1.49
CA ASN A 5 -14.10 18.51 -0.72
C ASN A 5 -14.54 18.40 0.75
N ASP A 6 -14.96 17.20 1.19
CA ASP A 6 -15.40 16.94 2.57
C ASP A 6 -14.28 16.27 3.39
N ARG A 7 -13.33 17.09 3.83
CA ARG A 7 -12.21 16.65 4.67
C ARG A 7 -12.66 15.95 5.97
N LYS A 8 -13.75 16.41 6.59
CA LYS A 8 -14.25 15.82 7.85
C LYS A 8 -14.82 14.42 7.62
N GLY A 9 -15.57 14.23 6.54
CA GLY A 9 -16.05 12.92 6.12
C GLY A 9 -14.90 11.96 5.83
N ALA A 10 -13.89 12.41 5.08
CA ALA A 10 -12.68 11.67 4.79
C ALA A 10 -11.97 11.19 6.08
N ILE A 11 -11.68 12.11 7.01
CA ILE A 11 -11.02 11.78 8.28
C ILE A 11 -11.83 10.74 9.08
N LYS A 12 -13.16 10.91 9.14
CA LYS A 12 -14.04 9.96 9.84
C LYS A 12 -13.96 8.57 9.22
N LYS A 13 -13.96 8.45 7.89
CA LYS A 13 -13.82 7.19 7.16
C LYS A 13 -12.44 6.57 7.40
N LEU A 14 -11.39 7.34 7.21
CA LEU A 14 -10.00 6.85 7.33
C LEU A 14 -9.64 6.40 8.75
N LYS A 15 -10.24 6.99 9.78
CA LYS A 15 -10.09 6.51 11.17
C LYS A 15 -10.59 5.09 11.39
N LEU A 16 -11.44 4.56 10.52
CA LEU A 16 -11.86 3.16 10.59
C LEU A 16 -10.72 2.19 10.25
N LEU A 17 -9.69 2.64 9.53
CA LEU A 17 -8.52 1.84 9.19
C LEU A 17 -7.51 1.75 10.34
N THR A 18 -7.70 2.51 11.43
CA THR A 18 -6.74 2.60 12.53
C THR A 18 -7.29 1.94 13.81
N PHE A 19 -6.47 1.11 14.45
CA PHE A 19 -6.83 0.44 15.68
C PHE A 19 -6.74 1.40 16.89
N GLY A 20 -7.81 2.15 17.13
CA GLY A 20 -7.85 3.16 18.19
C GLY A 20 -7.45 2.64 19.56
N SER A 21 -6.76 3.46 20.35
CA SER A 21 -6.18 3.08 21.65
C SER A 21 -7.19 2.52 22.66
N LYS A 22 -8.46 2.93 22.57
CA LYS A 22 -9.56 2.50 23.46
C LYS A 22 -10.40 1.33 22.90
N SER A 23 -10.17 0.89 21.65
CA SER A 23 -10.91 -0.19 21.04
C SER A 23 -10.30 -1.56 21.41
N ASN A 24 -11.11 -2.61 21.53
CA ASN A 24 -10.61 -3.98 21.43
C ASN A 24 -10.63 -4.45 19.97
N VAL A 25 -9.99 -5.60 19.68
CA VAL A 25 -9.84 -6.12 18.32
C VAL A 25 -11.18 -6.39 17.65
N ASP A 26 -12.09 -7.06 18.36
CA ASP A 26 -13.41 -7.44 17.81
C ASP A 26 -14.24 -6.19 17.45
N THR A 27 -14.26 -5.20 18.35
CA THR A 27 -14.94 -3.93 18.07
C THR A 27 -14.30 -3.17 16.90
N PHE A 28 -12.98 -3.23 16.76
CA PHE A 28 -12.27 -2.60 15.65
C PHE A 28 -12.65 -3.28 14.32
N ARG A 29 -12.56 -4.62 14.26
CA ARG A 29 -12.93 -5.40 13.07
C ARG A 29 -14.38 -5.15 12.68
N ALA A 30 -15.31 -5.24 13.63
CA ALA A 30 -16.72 -5.00 13.36
C ALA A 30 -17.01 -3.58 12.80
N LYS A 31 -16.33 -2.55 13.31
CA LYS A 31 -16.47 -1.17 12.80
C LYS A 31 -15.84 -1.01 11.42
N LEU A 32 -14.72 -1.66 11.17
CA LEU A 32 -14.06 -1.65 9.87
C LEU A 32 -14.95 -2.35 8.84
N ASP A 33 -15.41 -3.55 9.12
CA ASP A 33 -16.29 -4.32 8.25
C ASP A 33 -17.59 -3.57 7.96
N GLU A 34 -18.24 -3.00 8.99
CA GLU A 34 -19.45 -2.19 8.79
C GLU A 34 -19.18 -0.94 7.97
N GLY A 35 -18.05 -0.26 8.18
CA GLY A 35 -17.69 0.97 7.47
C GLY A 35 -17.35 0.76 5.99
N PHE A 36 -16.90 -0.43 5.62
CA PHE A 36 -16.50 -0.80 4.26
C PHE A 36 -17.34 -1.94 3.67
N LYS A 37 -18.47 -2.28 4.27
CA LYS A 37 -19.35 -3.38 3.80
C LYS A 37 -19.90 -3.17 2.39
N THR A 38 -20.09 -1.92 1.99
CA THR A 38 -20.57 -1.58 0.65
C THR A 38 -19.40 -1.56 -0.30
N VAL A 39 -19.27 -2.63 -1.08
CA VAL A 39 -18.26 -2.71 -2.12
C VAL A 39 -18.80 -2.04 -3.38
N PHE A 40 -18.10 -1.00 -3.81
CA PHE A 40 -18.37 -0.34 -5.08
C PHE A 40 -17.31 -0.75 -6.10
N LEU A 41 -17.74 -1.46 -7.13
CA LEU A 41 -16.88 -1.83 -8.23
C LEU A 41 -17.08 -0.85 -9.40
N PRO A 42 -16.02 -0.28 -9.98
CA PRO A 42 -16.12 0.45 -11.23
C PRO A 42 -16.75 -0.43 -12.34
N ASN A 43 -17.43 0.20 -13.30
CA ASN A 43 -17.97 -0.53 -14.45
C ASN A 43 -16.86 -1.31 -15.17
N GLY A 44 -17.15 -2.55 -15.54
CA GLY A 44 -16.20 -3.41 -16.24
C GLY A 44 -15.11 -4.03 -15.33
N VAL A 45 -15.27 -3.96 -14.00
CA VAL A 45 -14.41 -4.73 -13.08
C VAL A 45 -15.17 -5.91 -12.52
N GLU A 46 -14.63 -7.10 -12.72
CA GLU A 46 -15.11 -8.34 -12.13
C GLU A 46 -14.33 -8.65 -10.85
N ARG A 47 -15.03 -9.14 -9.82
CA ARG A 47 -14.45 -9.68 -8.58
C ARG A 47 -14.74 -11.16 -8.51
N THR A 48 -13.70 -11.96 -8.46
CA THR A 48 -13.79 -13.42 -8.31
C THR A 48 -13.00 -13.87 -7.09
N GLU A 49 -13.47 -14.93 -6.45
CA GLU A 49 -12.73 -15.56 -5.35
C GLU A 49 -11.82 -16.64 -5.91
N TYR A 50 -10.58 -16.66 -5.45
CA TYR A 50 -9.59 -17.66 -5.86
C TYR A 50 -8.67 -18.02 -4.68
N LYS A 51 -8.07 -19.21 -4.73
CA LYS A 51 -7.19 -19.68 -3.66
C LYS A 51 -5.77 -19.84 -4.16
N TYR A 52 -4.87 -18.98 -3.68
CA TYR A 52 -3.44 -19.10 -3.94
C TYR A 52 -2.75 -19.79 -2.76
N GLY A 53 -2.20 -20.99 -3.02
CA GLY A 53 -1.72 -21.84 -1.93
C GLY A 53 -2.84 -22.23 -0.97
N ASN A 54 -2.72 -21.81 0.29
CA ASN A 54 -3.73 -22.07 1.32
C ASN A 54 -4.60 -20.85 1.65
N VAL A 55 -4.41 -19.72 0.96
CA VAL A 55 -5.01 -18.44 1.32
C VAL A 55 -6.10 -18.08 0.32
N GLU A 56 -7.29 -17.80 0.82
CA GLU A 56 -8.38 -17.24 0.03
C GLU A 56 -8.02 -15.83 -0.41
N CYS A 57 -8.25 -15.52 -1.68
CA CYS A 57 -7.96 -14.22 -2.27
C CYS A 57 -9.14 -13.72 -3.11
N ASP A 58 -9.30 -12.41 -3.18
CA ASP A 58 -10.08 -11.80 -4.24
C ASP A 58 -9.18 -11.48 -5.43
N VAL A 59 -9.67 -11.73 -6.63
CA VAL A 59 -9.06 -11.29 -7.87
C VAL A 59 -9.97 -10.26 -8.52
N LEU A 60 -9.49 -9.04 -8.64
CA LEU A 60 -10.19 -7.92 -9.26
C LEU A 60 -9.61 -7.70 -10.66
N ALA A 61 -10.40 -7.95 -11.69
CA ALA A 61 -9.97 -7.91 -13.09
C ALA A 61 -10.81 -6.89 -13.87
N PRO A 62 -10.20 -5.83 -14.44
CA PRO A 62 -10.92 -4.97 -15.39
C PRO A 62 -11.09 -5.69 -16.74
N GLU A 63 -12.07 -5.27 -17.56
CA GLU A 63 -12.28 -5.84 -18.90
C GLU A 63 -11.02 -5.77 -19.79
N ILE A 64 -10.24 -4.69 -19.63
CA ILE A 64 -9.01 -4.48 -20.39
C ILE A 64 -7.85 -4.43 -19.41
N TYR A 65 -6.94 -5.39 -19.54
CA TYR A 65 -5.71 -5.43 -18.72
C TYR A 65 -4.55 -6.09 -19.47
N SER A 66 -3.34 -5.82 -19.03
CA SER A 66 -2.14 -6.51 -19.53
C SER A 66 -2.13 -7.96 -19.05
N SER A 67 -2.08 -8.92 -19.96
CA SER A 67 -2.17 -10.35 -19.66
C SER A 67 -0.96 -10.88 -18.86
N ASN A 68 0.18 -10.19 -18.92
CA ASN A 68 1.42 -10.57 -18.20
C ASN A 68 1.66 -9.76 -16.92
N ARG A 69 0.76 -8.81 -16.57
CA ARG A 69 0.92 -7.95 -15.39
C ARG A 69 -0.12 -8.27 -14.33
N VAL A 70 0.35 -8.46 -13.11
CA VAL A 70 -0.50 -8.71 -11.94
C VAL A 70 0.03 -7.97 -10.71
N MET A 71 -0.87 -7.41 -9.92
CA MET A 71 -0.57 -6.75 -8.65
C MET A 71 -1.00 -7.65 -7.49
N LEU A 72 -0.09 -7.93 -6.58
CA LEU A 72 -0.40 -8.49 -5.26
C LEU A 72 -0.54 -7.31 -4.30
N TYR A 73 -1.77 -7.08 -3.82
CA TYR A 73 -2.07 -6.03 -2.85
C TYR A 73 -2.19 -6.62 -1.44
N ILE A 74 -1.31 -6.19 -0.54
CA ILE A 74 -1.27 -6.60 0.85
C ILE A 74 -1.90 -5.48 1.68
N HIS A 75 -3.10 -5.73 2.23
CA HIS A 75 -3.86 -4.69 2.91
C HIS A 75 -3.31 -4.36 4.31
N GLY A 76 -3.45 -3.11 4.72
CA GLY A 76 -3.18 -2.67 6.08
C GLY A 76 -4.29 -3.03 7.07
N GLY A 77 -4.33 -2.32 8.21
CA GLY A 77 -5.30 -2.53 9.27
C GLY A 77 -4.67 -2.75 10.64
N SER A 78 -3.55 -2.08 10.88
CA SER A 78 -2.84 -2.12 12.18
C SER A 78 -2.41 -3.53 12.61
N PHE A 79 -2.15 -4.44 11.68
CA PHE A 79 -1.85 -5.88 11.86
C PHE A 79 -3.00 -6.71 12.45
N VAL A 80 -4.07 -6.10 12.89
CA VAL A 80 -5.16 -6.76 13.65
C VAL A 80 -6.50 -6.73 12.94
N GLY A 81 -6.62 -6.02 11.84
CA GLY A 81 -7.84 -5.90 11.04
C GLY A 81 -7.52 -5.74 9.56
N GLY A 82 -8.51 -5.36 8.79
CA GLY A 82 -8.48 -5.39 7.34
C GLY A 82 -9.10 -6.69 6.81
N SER A 83 -9.55 -6.66 5.57
CA SER A 83 -10.13 -7.81 4.87
C SER A 83 -10.15 -7.55 3.37
N ARG A 84 -10.20 -8.61 2.56
CA ARG A 84 -10.41 -8.49 1.10
C ARG A 84 -11.62 -7.61 0.79
N THR A 85 -12.70 -7.74 1.54
CA THR A 85 -13.92 -6.96 1.32
C THR A 85 -13.73 -5.48 1.63
N ALA A 86 -13.06 -5.16 2.74
CA ALA A 86 -12.81 -3.76 3.13
C ALA A 86 -11.96 -3.00 2.09
N TYR A 87 -11.08 -3.71 1.40
CA TYR A 87 -10.19 -3.13 0.40
C TYR A 87 -10.66 -3.31 -1.05
N ALA A 88 -11.77 -4.04 -1.29
CA ALA A 88 -12.21 -4.40 -2.63
C ALA A 88 -12.46 -3.19 -3.53
N SER A 89 -13.15 -2.14 -3.06
CA SER A 89 -13.42 -0.93 -3.85
C SER A 89 -12.14 -0.19 -4.24
N PHE A 90 -11.21 -0.06 -3.30
CA PHE A 90 -9.91 0.58 -3.53
C PHE A 90 -9.05 -0.21 -4.54
N CYS A 91 -8.97 -1.53 -4.34
CA CYS A 91 -8.22 -2.41 -5.24
C CYS A 91 -8.86 -2.51 -6.62
N ALA A 92 -10.19 -2.42 -6.74
CA ALA A 92 -10.88 -2.34 -8.04
C ALA A 92 -10.52 -1.04 -8.78
N SER A 93 -10.42 0.08 -8.07
CA SER A 93 -9.95 1.34 -8.64
C SER A 93 -8.49 1.23 -9.11
N LEU A 94 -7.61 0.60 -8.32
CA LEU A 94 -6.23 0.32 -8.72
C LEU A 94 -6.18 -0.58 -9.97
N ALA A 95 -6.98 -1.66 -10.02
CA ALA A 95 -7.02 -2.57 -11.16
C ALA A 95 -7.33 -1.81 -12.47
N THR A 96 -8.33 -0.92 -12.42
CA THR A 96 -8.71 -0.08 -13.55
C THR A 96 -7.61 0.90 -13.95
N LYS A 97 -7.02 1.61 -12.97
CA LYS A 97 -6.01 2.65 -13.24
C LYS A 97 -4.67 2.06 -13.70
N CYS A 98 -4.31 0.89 -13.22
CA CYS A 98 -3.05 0.22 -13.53
C CYS A 98 -3.16 -0.75 -14.71
N PHE A 99 -4.35 -0.93 -15.29
CA PHE A 99 -4.61 -1.90 -16.36
C PHE A 99 -4.04 -3.29 -16.04
N CYS A 100 -4.29 -3.79 -14.83
CA CYS A 100 -3.81 -5.09 -14.37
C CYS A 100 -4.81 -5.75 -13.43
N ARG A 101 -4.69 -7.07 -13.29
CA ARG A 101 -5.40 -7.78 -12.23
C ARG A 101 -4.80 -7.47 -10.88
N VAL A 102 -5.65 -7.31 -9.85
CA VAL A 102 -5.23 -7.10 -8.47
C VAL A 102 -5.69 -8.27 -7.61
N VAL A 103 -4.75 -8.95 -6.97
CA VAL A 103 -4.97 -10.06 -6.06
C VAL A 103 -4.88 -9.56 -4.63
N VAL A 104 -5.94 -9.78 -3.83
CA VAL A 104 -6.05 -9.32 -2.44
C VAL A 104 -6.21 -10.51 -1.51
N PRO A 105 -5.17 -10.93 -0.78
CA PRO A 105 -5.22 -12.07 0.13
C PRO A 105 -5.99 -11.79 1.42
N GLU A 106 -6.71 -12.82 1.93
CA GLU A 106 -7.23 -12.86 3.30
C GLU A 106 -6.21 -13.57 4.20
N TYR A 107 -5.16 -12.87 4.57
CA TYR A 107 -4.06 -13.44 5.35
C TYR A 107 -4.35 -13.42 6.87
N ARG A 108 -3.67 -14.28 7.62
CA ARG A 108 -3.85 -14.41 9.07
C ARG A 108 -3.42 -13.16 9.84
N LEU A 109 -4.23 -12.74 10.81
CA LEU A 109 -4.08 -11.50 11.57
C LEU A 109 -3.81 -11.75 13.06
N ALA A 110 -3.01 -10.86 13.65
CA ALA A 110 -2.83 -10.81 15.11
C ALA A 110 -4.16 -10.40 15.80
N PRO A 111 -4.38 -10.72 17.08
CA PRO A 111 -3.49 -11.45 17.99
C PRO A 111 -3.55 -12.97 17.85
N ALA A 112 -4.54 -13.52 17.13
CA ALA A 112 -4.69 -14.97 16.97
C ALA A 112 -3.47 -15.57 16.25
N TYR A 113 -2.92 -14.82 15.29
CA TYR A 113 -1.77 -15.21 14.49
C TYR A 113 -0.76 -14.06 14.43
N PRO A 114 0.11 -13.93 15.48
CA PRO A 114 1.12 -12.90 15.50
C PRO A 114 2.21 -13.17 14.45
N PHE A 115 3.17 -12.24 14.32
CA PHE A 115 4.35 -12.45 13.47
C PHE A 115 5.02 -13.81 13.77
N PRO A 116 5.39 -14.62 12.75
CA PRO A 116 5.45 -14.27 11.31
C PRO A 116 4.27 -14.78 10.46
N ALA A 117 3.10 -15.10 11.03
CA ALA A 117 2.03 -15.80 10.32
C ALA A 117 1.57 -15.11 9.02
N ALA A 118 1.37 -13.80 9.05
CA ALA A 118 1.03 -13.00 7.86
C ALA A 118 2.12 -13.08 6.78
N ASN A 119 3.40 -13.02 7.19
CA ASN A 119 4.53 -13.11 6.28
C ASN A 119 4.61 -14.46 5.56
N GLU A 120 4.31 -15.55 6.28
CA GLU A 120 4.24 -16.91 5.71
C GLU A 120 3.12 -17.03 4.69
N ASP A 121 1.92 -16.51 5.02
CA ASP A 121 0.77 -16.53 4.11
C ASP A 121 1.07 -15.76 2.82
N ILE A 122 1.57 -14.54 2.94
CA ILE A 122 1.90 -13.70 1.78
C ILE A 122 3.01 -14.33 0.94
N GLN A 123 4.01 -14.98 1.55
CA GLN A 123 5.02 -15.71 0.80
C GLN A 123 4.42 -16.90 0.03
N ASN A 124 3.46 -17.62 0.61
CA ASN A 124 2.78 -18.73 -0.05
C ASN A 124 1.90 -18.24 -1.21
N VAL A 125 1.14 -17.15 -1.00
CA VAL A 125 0.36 -16.51 -2.06
C VAL A 125 1.26 -16.07 -3.21
N PHE A 126 2.34 -15.36 -2.93
CA PHE A 126 3.26 -14.89 -3.97
C PHE A 126 3.83 -16.04 -4.80
N LYS A 127 4.28 -17.13 -4.16
CA LYS A 127 4.85 -18.29 -4.87
C LYS A 127 3.83 -18.97 -5.77
N SER A 128 2.59 -19.16 -5.29
CA SER A 128 1.51 -19.77 -6.06
C SER A 128 1.12 -18.88 -7.24
N LEU A 129 0.85 -17.60 -6.96
CA LEU A 129 0.53 -16.59 -7.98
C LEU A 129 1.61 -16.51 -9.07
N PHE A 130 2.87 -16.35 -8.66
CA PHE A 130 4.00 -16.28 -9.60
C PHE A 130 4.07 -17.52 -10.50
N THR A 131 3.86 -18.71 -9.94
CA THR A 131 3.93 -19.96 -10.70
C THR A 131 2.82 -20.04 -11.74
N GLU A 132 1.60 -19.66 -11.36
CA GLU A 132 0.45 -19.66 -12.29
C GLU A 132 0.63 -18.61 -13.40
N GLU A 133 1.08 -17.40 -13.06
CA GLU A 133 1.37 -16.35 -14.04
C GLU A 133 2.50 -16.76 -15.00
N GLN A 134 3.54 -17.43 -14.51
CA GLN A 134 4.61 -17.95 -15.37
C GLN A 134 4.11 -18.99 -16.35
N ILE A 135 3.21 -19.88 -15.91
CA ILE A 135 2.56 -20.87 -16.79
C ILE A 135 1.70 -20.16 -17.83
N ALA A 136 0.87 -19.20 -17.41
CA ALA A 136 0.02 -18.43 -18.32
C ALA A 136 0.85 -17.67 -19.38
N CYS A 137 1.93 -17.01 -18.99
CA CYS A 137 2.84 -16.36 -19.93
C CYS A 137 3.48 -17.35 -20.93
N SER A 138 3.78 -18.57 -20.47
CA SER A 138 4.37 -19.60 -21.31
C SER A 138 3.36 -20.16 -22.33
N LEU A 139 2.10 -20.30 -21.94
CA LEU A 139 1.03 -20.79 -22.81
C LEU A 139 0.60 -19.75 -23.86
N ASN A 140 0.69 -18.47 -23.52
CA ASN A 140 0.33 -17.35 -24.39
C ASN A 140 1.47 -16.93 -25.34
N ALA A 141 2.66 -17.51 -25.19
CA ALA A 141 3.78 -17.21 -26.07
C ALA A 141 3.53 -17.70 -27.50
N GLU A 142 3.80 -16.85 -28.49
CA GLU A 142 3.77 -17.24 -29.89
C GLU A 142 4.70 -18.42 -30.17
N ARG A 143 4.33 -19.28 -31.09
CA ARG A 143 5.08 -20.51 -31.46
C ARG A 143 6.49 -20.13 -31.90
N GLY A 144 7.49 -20.48 -31.06
CA GLY A 144 8.91 -20.18 -31.32
C GLY A 144 9.42 -18.87 -30.68
N ALA A 145 8.58 -18.08 -30.03
CA ALA A 145 9.01 -16.95 -29.22
C ALA A 145 9.46 -17.40 -27.83
N LYS A 146 10.41 -16.67 -27.22
CA LYS A 146 10.74 -16.88 -25.82
C LYS A 146 9.56 -16.42 -24.96
N PRO A 147 9.08 -17.23 -24.00
CA PRO A 147 8.02 -16.82 -23.09
C PRO A 147 8.43 -15.53 -22.34
N GLN A 148 7.51 -14.59 -22.28
CA GLN A 148 7.69 -13.42 -21.42
C GLN A 148 7.59 -13.86 -19.96
N LEU A 149 8.37 -13.22 -19.07
CA LEU A 149 8.22 -13.41 -17.64
C LEU A 149 7.03 -12.56 -17.14
N PRO A 150 6.32 -13.01 -16.11
CA PRO A 150 5.26 -12.21 -15.52
C PRO A 150 5.83 -10.91 -14.93
N GLU A 151 5.10 -9.82 -15.08
CA GLU A 151 5.38 -8.53 -14.45
C GLU A 151 4.61 -8.47 -13.13
N MET A 152 5.32 -8.68 -12.03
CA MET A 152 4.75 -8.63 -10.69
C MET A 152 4.82 -7.20 -10.15
N ILE A 153 3.71 -6.73 -9.57
CA ILE A 153 3.67 -5.50 -8.78
C ILE A 153 3.32 -5.90 -7.35
N ILE A 154 4.08 -5.40 -6.38
CA ILE A 154 3.76 -5.58 -4.96
C ILE A 154 3.25 -4.24 -4.43
N ALA A 155 2.01 -4.22 -3.98
CA ALA A 155 1.44 -3.02 -3.36
C ALA A 155 1.04 -3.31 -1.92
N ALA A 156 1.24 -2.34 -1.03
CA ALA A 156 0.87 -2.48 0.37
C ALA A 156 0.59 -1.12 1.00
N ASP A 157 -0.21 -1.11 2.06
CA ASP A 157 -0.46 0.10 2.83
C ASP A 157 -0.15 -0.09 4.33
N SER A 158 0.24 1.01 4.97
CA SER A 158 0.34 1.10 6.43
C SER A 158 1.13 -0.06 7.05
N SER A 159 0.49 -0.82 7.94
CA SER A 159 1.06 -1.98 8.64
C SER A 159 1.39 -3.17 7.74
N ALA A 160 0.94 -3.19 6.49
CA ALA A 160 1.32 -4.23 5.53
C ALA A 160 2.65 -3.93 4.81
N ALA A 161 3.17 -2.71 4.88
CA ALA A 161 4.46 -2.37 4.30
C ALA A 161 5.63 -3.23 4.83
N PRO A 162 5.75 -3.50 6.15
CA PRO A 162 6.72 -4.46 6.67
C PRO A 162 6.57 -5.86 6.08
N ILE A 163 5.34 -6.32 5.87
CA ILE A 163 5.06 -7.65 5.31
C ILE A 163 5.53 -7.71 3.85
N ALA A 164 5.25 -6.66 3.07
CA ALA A 164 5.71 -6.54 1.69
C ALA A 164 7.24 -6.49 1.58
N CYS A 165 7.91 -5.68 2.41
CA CYS A 165 9.38 -5.63 2.45
C CYS A 165 9.98 -6.97 2.88
N SER A 166 9.40 -7.62 3.90
CA SER A 166 9.81 -8.93 4.36
C SER A 166 9.70 -9.99 3.26
N LEU A 167 8.63 -9.97 2.47
CA LEU A 167 8.51 -10.82 1.29
C LEU A 167 9.73 -10.63 0.38
N ILE A 168 10.04 -9.38 0.00
CA ILE A 168 11.10 -9.05 -0.94
C ILE A 168 12.48 -9.45 -0.41
N PHE A 169 12.77 -9.22 0.89
CA PHE A 169 14.03 -9.64 1.52
C PHE A 169 14.25 -11.15 1.42
N ASN A 170 13.19 -11.95 1.47
CA ASN A 170 13.26 -13.42 1.42
C ASN A 170 13.22 -14.01 -0.01
N LEU A 171 13.00 -13.19 -1.04
CA LEU A 171 12.92 -13.67 -2.41
C LEU A 171 14.31 -13.90 -2.99
N ARG A 172 14.46 -15.04 -3.71
CA ARG A 172 15.64 -15.28 -4.57
C ARG A 172 15.60 -14.33 -5.76
N GLU A 173 16.77 -13.99 -6.28
CA GLU A 173 16.96 -13.05 -7.40
C GLU A 173 16.00 -13.30 -8.57
N ARG A 174 15.82 -14.56 -8.99
CA ARG A 174 14.91 -14.93 -10.10
C ARG A 174 13.46 -14.47 -9.91
N TYR A 175 12.99 -14.36 -8.68
CA TYR A 175 11.64 -13.87 -8.37
C TYR A 175 11.66 -12.35 -8.22
N ARG A 176 12.70 -11.83 -7.59
CA ARG A 176 12.86 -10.40 -7.35
C ARG A 176 12.96 -9.62 -8.65
N SER A 177 13.69 -10.14 -9.64
CA SER A 177 13.84 -9.52 -10.97
C SER A 177 12.53 -9.42 -11.77
N CYS A 178 11.50 -10.19 -11.41
CA CYS A 178 10.17 -10.09 -12.01
C CYS A 178 9.29 -9.03 -11.35
N ILE A 179 9.68 -8.49 -10.20
CA ILE A 179 8.96 -7.39 -9.54
C ILE A 179 9.34 -6.09 -10.23
N LYS A 180 8.40 -5.54 -10.99
CA LYS A 180 8.60 -4.31 -11.76
C LYS A 180 8.45 -3.05 -10.92
N GLN A 181 7.62 -3.13 -9.89
CA GLN A 181 7.32 -1.99 -9.02
C GLN A 181 6.87 -2.47 -7.64
N VAL A 182 7.34 -1.78 -6.60
CA VAL A 182 6.78 -1.83 -5.25
C VAL A 182 6.06 -0.52 -4.99
N ILE A 183 4.81 -0.58 -4.57
CA ILE A 183 3.98 0.61 -4.28
C ILE A 183 3.60 0.58 -2.81
N LEU A 184 4.00 1.59 -2.07
CA LEU A 184 3.71 1.70 -0.65
C LEU A 184 2.86 2.94 -0.38
N PHE A 185 1.66 2.73 0.18
CA PHE A 185 0.77 3.80 0.61
C PHE A 185 0.92 4.03 2.11
N SER A 186 1.30 5.24 2.50
CA SER A 186 1.42 5.60 3.93
C SER A 186 2.13 4.53 4.77
N PRO A 187 3.33 4.04 4.37
CA PRO A 187 3.95 2.84 4.95
C PRO A 187 4.40 3.05 6.39
N TRP A 188 4.15 2.07 7.26
CA TRP A 188 4.72 2.00 8.60
C TRP A 188 5.98 1.13 8.56
N LEU A 189 7.16 1.74 8.72
CA LEU A 189 8.46 1.13 8.40
C LEU A 189 9.33 0.86 9.63
N ASP A 190 9.02 1.45 10.79
CA ASP A 190 9.63 1.14 12.08
C ASP A 190 8.55 0.82 13.12
N VAL A 191 8.40 -0.47 13.43
CA VAL A 191 7.42 -0.99 14.38
C VAL A 191 7.99 -1.03 15.81
N SER A 192 9.26 -0.67 15.98
CA SER A 192 9.93 -0.71 17.29
C SER A 192 9.43 0.41 18.22
N GLU A 193 9.45 0.14 19.52
CA GLU A 193 9.11 1.15 20.53
C GLU A 193 10.12 2.31 20.59
N CYS A 194 11.32 2.11 20.01
CA CYS A 194 12.35 3.12 19.91
C CYS A 194 12.11 4.12 18.76
N SER A 195 11.08 3.89 17.95
CA SER A 195 10.73 4.79 16.85
C SER A 195 10.58 6.23 17.37
N LYS A 196 11.25 7.14 16.69
CA LYS A 196 11.18 8.59 16.98
C LYS A 196 9.74 9.10 16.92
N LEU A 197 8.89 8.43 16.14
CA LEU A 197 7.47 8.76 15.92
C LEU A 197 6.64 8.64 17.20
N ILE A 198 6.89 7.59 18.00
CA ILE A 198 6.18 7.33 19.24
C ILE A 198 6.53 8.38 20.31
N GLN A 199 7.71 8.97 20.21
CA GLN A 199 8.23 9.95 21.19
C GLN A 199 7.87 11.39 20.85
N THR A 200 7.48 11.68 19.60
CA THR A 200 7.21 13.04 19.13
C THR A 200 5.80 13.49 19.50
N LYS A 201 5.67 14.48 20.38
CA LYS A 201 4.38 15.06 20.80
C LYS A 201 3.78 16.06 19.80
N LYS A 202 4.50 16.47 18.77
CA LYS A 202 4.07 17.46 17.77
C LYS A 202 3.72 16.78 16.45
N ILE A 203 2.59 16.08 16.42
CA ILE A 203 2.13 15.42 15.23
C ILE A 203 0.84 16.08 14.79
N SER A 204 0.79 16.48 13.53
CA SER A 204 -0.36 17.08 12.88
C SER A 204 -1.28 16.06 12.20
N ASP A 205 -1.01 14.76 12.33
CA ASP A 205 -1.82 13.72 11.71
C ASP A 205 -3.20 13.65 12.35
N GLU A 206 -4.23 13.83 11.51
CA GLU A 206 -5.64 13.88 11.93
C GLU A 206 -6.26 12.47 12.05
N VAL A 207 -5.58 11.43 11.56
CA VAL A 207 -6.07 10.05 11.47
C VAL A 207 -5.29 9.11 12.38
N MET A 208 -3.95 9.11 12.28
CA MET A 208 -3.05 8.22 13.00
C MET A 208 -2.43 8.92 14.22
N SER A 209 -2.12 8.14 15.26
CA SER A 209 -1.44 8.65 16.45
C SER A 209 -0.39 7.66 16.97
N GLY A 210 0.59 8.15 17.75
CA GLY A 210 1.61 7.30 18.35
C GLY A 210 1.04 6.23 19.29
N ASP A 211 -0.10 6.49 19.94
CA ASP A 211 -0.76 5.49 20.80
C ASP A 211 -1.36 4.33 19.99
N VAL A 212 -1.86 4.61 18.78
CA VAL A 212 -2.32 3.57 17.83
C VAL A 212 -1.15 2.70 17.41
N LEU A 213 -0.02 3.31 17.05
CA LEU A 213 1.20 2.59 16.64
C LEU A 213 1.71 1.70 17.77
N ARG A 214 1.89 2.25 18.96
CA ARG A 214 2.38 1.49 20.15
C ARG A 214 1.50 0.29 20.47
N LYS A 215 0.18 0.49 20.49
CA LYS A 215 -0.77 -0.57 20.78
C LYS A 215 -0.75 -1.66 19.71
N SER A 216 -0.70 -1.29 18.44
CA SER A 216 -0.67 -2.24 17.32
C SER A 216 0.60 -3.06 17.31
N SER A 217 1.75 -2.43 17.55
CA SER A 217 3.06 -3.09 17.68
C SER A 217 3.04 -4.18 18.77
N SER A 218 2.56 -3.83 19.97
CA SER A 218 2.54 -4.75 21.12
C SER A 218 1.64 -5.99 20.92
N ILE A 219 0.68 -5.92 20.01
CA ILE A 219 -0.20 -7.05 19.67
C ILE A 219 0.36 -7.86 18.52
N TYR A 220 1.07 -7.23 17.59
CA TYR A 220 1.59 -7.87 16.39
C TYR A 220 2.72 -8.85 16.67
N THR A 221 3.64 -8.47 17.58
CA THR A 221 4.82 -9.28 17.85
C THR A 221 5.40 -9.04 19.24
N TYR A 222 6.30 -9.91 19.66
CA TYR A 222 7.10 -9.72 20.88
C TYR A 222 8.14 -8.59 20.66
N GLU A 223 8.45 -7.87 21.72
CA GLU A 223 9.42 -6.76 21.70
C GLU A 223 10.77 -7.16 21.10
N SER A 224 11.24 -8.39 21.39
CA SER A 224 12.49 -8.94 20.85
C SER A 224 12.54 -8.96 19.31
N ASN A 225 11.40 -9.02 18.64
CA ASN A 225 11.31 -9.09 17.18
C ASN A 225 11.16 -7.71 16.54
N THR A 226 10.78 -6.67 17.29
CA THR A 226 10.43 -5.36 16.73
C THR A 226 11.60 -4.70 15.99
N LYS A 227 12.84 -5.03 16.35
CA LYS A 227 14.04 -4.52 15.68
C LYS A 227 14.51 -5.37 14.49
N SER A 228 13.84 -6.50 14.22
CA SER A 228 14.14 -7.29 13.04
C SER A 228 13.76 -6.54 11.77
N PRO A 229 14.60 -6.53 10.71
CA PRO A 229 14.24 -5.97 9.40
C PRO A 229 12.95 -6.55 8.80
N MET A 230 12.61 -7.78 9.21
CA MET A 230 11.36 -8.45 8.78
C MET A 230 10.10 -7.83 9.39
N VAL A 231 10.25 -7.03 10.45
CA VAL A 231 9.19 -6.34 11.19
C VAL A 231 9.33 -4.83 11.04
N SER A 232 10.57 -4.33 11.07
CA SER A 232 10.91 -2.91 10.91
C SER A 232 11.89 -2.74 9.74
N PRO A 233 11.39 -2.68 8.50
CA PRO A 233 12.25 -2.60 7.31
C PRO A 233 13.13 -1.35 7.26
N LEU A 234 12.79 -0.28 7.97
CA LEU A 234 13.65 0.89 8.13
C LEU A 234 15.01 0.54 8.77
N LEU A 235 15.05 -0.52 9.59
CA LEU A 235 16.25 -0.97 10.28
C LEU A 235 17.04 -2.02 9.47
N ALA A 236 16.69 -2.23 8.19
CA ALA A 236 17.42 -3.13 7.32
C ALA A 236 18.81 -2.57 7.00
N GLY A 237 19.83 -3.44 7.08
CA GLY A 237 21.17 -3.08 6.62
C GLY A 237 21.30 -3.08 5.09
N ASP A 238 22.37 -2.50 4.59
CA ASP A 238 22.63 -2.32 3.16
C ASP A 238 22.55 -3.63 2.36
N ASP A 239 23.04 -4.73 2.92
CA ASP A 239 23.00 -6.06 2.26
C ASP A 239 21.54 -6.50 1.97
N ALA A 240 20.60 -6.23 2.87
CA ALA A 240 19.20 -6.58 2.67
C ALA A 240 18.51 -5.67 1.64
N LEU A 241 18.99 -4.44 1.50
CA LEU A 241 18.48 -3.46 0.55
C LEU A 241 19.10 -3.61 -0.86
N GLN A 242 20.18 -4.37 -1.03
CA GLN A 242 20.79 -4.56 -2.35
C GLN A 242 19.82 -5.20 -3.35
N ASN A 243 19.80 -4.67 -4.59
CA ASN A 243 18.93 -5.12 -5.67
C ASN A 243 17.44 -5.13 -5.28
N PHE A 244 17.03 -4.19 -4.43
CA PHE A 244 15.61 -4.02 -4.12
C PHE A 244 14.88 -3.52 -5.37
N PRO A 245 13.68 -4.02 -5.68
CA PRO A 245 12.91 -3.55 -6.83
C PRO A 245 12.60 -2.04 -6.73
N PRO A 246 12.32 -1.35 -7.86
CA PRO A 246 11.93 0.04 -7.84
C PRO A 246 10.76 0.31 -6.88
N VAL A 247 10.88 1.32 -6.03
CA VAL A 247 9.88 1.65 -5.00
C VAL A 247 9.23 2.99 -5.32
N PHE A 248 7.90 3.03 -5.23
CA PHE A 248 7.12 4.25 -5.23
C PHE A 248 6.34 4.35 -3.92
N ILE A 249 6.63 5.38 -3.13
CA ILE A 249 5.95 5.67 -1.87
C ILE A 249 5.03 6.85 -2.09
N GLN A 250 3.74 6.71 -1.76
CA GLN A 250 2.78 7.81 -1.84
C GLN A 250 2.13 8.05 -0.49
N MET A 251 2.19 9.30 -0.01
CA MET A 251 1.66 9.64 1.30
C MET A 251 1.30 11.11 1.46
N GLY A 252 0.54 11.41 2.50
CA GLY A 252 0.19 12.76 2.89
C GLY A 252 1.32 13.47 3.62
N GLY A 253 1.44 14.79 3.40
CA GLY A 253 2.46 15.63 4.04
C GLY A 253 2.21 15.87 5.53
N LYS A 254 1.02 15.50 6.05
CA LYS A 254 0.67 15.65 7.47
C LYS A 254 0.69 14.32 8.24
N GLU A 255 1.23 13.28 7.64
CA GLU A 255 1.28 11.96 8.26
C GLU A 255 2.40 11.84 9.30
N ILE A 256 2.09 11.15 10.40
CA ILE A 256 3.07 10.78 11.43
C ILE A 256 4.21 9.92 10.87
N LEU A 257 3.93 9.11 9.84
CA LEU A 257 4.87 8.14 9.24
C LEU A 257 5.82 8.77 8.21
N LEU A 258 5.71 10.08 7.92
CA LEU A 258 6.41 10.71 6.80
C LEU A 258 7.93 10.70 6.94
N ASP A 259 8.46 10.92 8.14
CA ASP A 259 9.90 11.01 8.33
C ASP A 259 10.57 9.63 8.19
N ASP A 260 9.93 8.56 8.65
CA ASP A 260 10.40 7.19 8.41
C ASP A 260 10.40 6.84 6.91
N ALA A 261 9.39 7.29 6.17
CA ALA A 261 9.32 7.06 4.73
C ALA A 261 10.41 7.81 3.96
N LYS A 262 10.77 9.03 4.39
CA LYS A 262 11.92 9.76 3.84
C LYS A 262 13.23 9.02 4.09
N GLU A 263 13.47 8.61 5.35
CA GLU A 263 14.68 7.88 5.74
C GLU A 263 14.79 6.56 4.96
N PHE A 264 13.71 5.81 4.83
CA PHE A 264 13.72 4.56 4.05
C PHE A 264 14.00 4.79 2.57
N CYS A 265 13.40 5.84 1.97
CA CYS A 265 13.65 6.20 0.58
C CYS A 265 15.13 6.58 0.36
N ASP A 266 15.73 7.31 1.30
CA ASP A 266 17.15 7.69 1.25
C ASP A 266 18.06 6.46 1.43
N ASN A 267 17.73 5.52 2.33
CA ASN A 267 18.45 4.26 2.50
C ASN A 267 18.43 3.41 1.21
N LEU A 268 17.29 3.32 0.54
CA LEU A 268 17.19 2.63 -0.75
C LEU A 268 18.06 3.29 -1.83
N ARG A 269 18.06 4.61 -1.90
CA ARG A 269 18.86 5.36 -2.88
C ARG A 269 20.36 5.23 -2.63
N THR A 270 20.79 5.27 -1.36
CA THR A 270 22.21 5.10 -1.01
C THR A 270 22.77 3.72 -1.35
N THR A 271 21.90 2.70 -1.38
CA THR A 271 22.23 1.35 -1.83
C THR A 271 22.04 1.13 -3.34
N GLY A 272 21.82 2.21 -4.11
CA GLY A 272 21.73 2.20 -5.57
C GLY A 272 20.38 1.79 -6.14
N ASN A 273 19.33 1.73 -5.31
CA ASN A 273 17.98 1.38 -5.77
C ASN A 273 17.16 2.61 -6.16
N GLU A 274 16.20 2.43 -7.05
CA GLU A 274 15.24 3.47 -7.39
C GLU A 274 14.16 3.60 -6.32
N CYS A 275 14.01 4.79 -5.76
CA CYS A 275 12.91 5.11 -4.85
C CYS A 275 12.37 6.51 -5.14
N VAL A 276 11.06 6.59 -5.35
CA VAL A 276 10.34 7.86 -5.51
C VAL A 276 9.41 8.04 -4.33
N LEU A 277 9.49 9.20 -3.67
CA LEU A 277 8.60 9.60 -2.59
C LEU A 277 7.68 10.72 -3.09
N ASP A 278 6.40 10.41 -3.24
CA ASP A 278 5.34 11.29 -3.68
C ASP A 278 4.55 11.83 -2.48
N ILE A 279 4.83 13.09 -2.12
CA ILE A 279 4.23 13.73 -0.94
C ILE A 279 3.10 14.67 -1.38
N TRP A 280 1.92 14.49 -0.81
CA TRP A 280 0.75 15.35 -0.98
C TRP A 280 0.60 16.30 0.24
N PRO A 281 1.02 17.56 0.16
CA PRO A 281 1.34 18.40 1.31
C PRO A 281 0.24 18.54 2.37
N ASP A 282 -1.03 18.64 1.94
CA ASP A 282 -2.17 18.85 2.83
C ASP A 282 -2.95 17.59 3.16
N MET A 283 -2.52 16.43 2.65
CA MET A 283 -3.22 15.18 2.85
C MET A 283 -2.81 14.50 4.16
N MET A 284 -3.75 13.69 4.67
CA MET A 284 -3.65 12.88 5.86
C MET A 284 -3.35 11.41 5.51
N PHE A 285 -3.12 10.58 6.52
CA PHE A 285 -2.91 9.14 6.43
C PHE A 285 -3.97 8.45 5.54
N MET A 286 -3.49 7.66 4.59
CA MET A 286 -4.31 6.84 3.66
C MET A 286 -5.39 7.63 2.90
N PHE A 287 -5.14 8.89 2.57
CA PHE A 287 -6.10 9.75 1.87
C PHE A 287 -6.57 9.15 0.54
N GLN A 288 -5.79 8.28 -0.08
CA GLN A 288 -6.11 7.59 -1.32
C GLN A 288 -7.42 6.77 -1.24
N MET A 289 -7.76 6.28 -0.05
CA MET A 289 -9.00 5.53 0.21
C MET A 289 -10.22 6.42 0.51
N ALA A 290 -10.11 7.72 0.32
CA ALA A 290 -11.18 8.69 0.58
C ALA A 290 -11.74 9.33 -0.70
N ASP A 291 -11.79 8.59 -1.79
CA ASP A 291 -12.22 9.05 -3.12
C ASP A 291 -13.68 9.56 -3.19
N GLU A 292 -14.54 9.10 -2.27
CA GLU A 292 -15.89 9.61 -2.12
C GLU A 292 -15.92 11.08 -1.61
N PHE A 293 -14.86 11.51 -0.91
CA PHE A 293 -14.77 12.76 -0.18
C PHE A 293 -13.75 13.74 -0.76
N LEU A 294 -12.64 13.21 -1.31
CA LEU A 294 -11.48 14.00 -1.73
C LEU A 294 -11.21 13.84 -3.22
N HIS A 295 -11.05 14.95 -3.92
CA HIS A 295 -10.62 14.94 -5.31
C HIS A 295 -9.16 14.47 -5.46
N GLU A 296 -8.33 14.83 -4.50
CA GLU A 296 -6.92 14.46 -4.43
C GLU A 296 -6.72 12.94 -4.43
N SER A 297 -7.65 12.18 -3.87
CA SER A 297 -7.61 10.71 -3.89
C SER A 297 -7.65 10.16 -5.33
N HIS A 298 -8.53 10.71 -6.19
CA HIS A 298 -8.58 10.31 -7.59
C HIS A 298 -7.28 10.65 -8.34
N LEU A 299 -6.76 11.86 -8.14
CA LEU A 299 -5.51 12.29 -8.78
C LEU A 299 -4.32 11.44 -8.33
N ALA A 300 -4.31 11.04 -7.04
CA ALA A 300 -3.29 10.16 -6.50
C ALA A 300 -3.32 8.78 -7.17
N LEU A 301 -4.51 8.19 -7.36
CA LEU A 301 -4.66 6.91 -8.06
C LEU A 301 -4.33 7.01 -9.55
N ASP A 302 -4.70 8.11 -10.22
CA ASP A 302 -4.31 8.37 -11.61
C ASP A 302 -2.78 8.40 -11.78
N ARG A 303 -2.08 8.94 -10.78
CA ARG A 303 -0.63 8.98 -10.77
C ARG A 303 -0.03 7.58 -10.60
N ILE A 304 -0.60 6.73 -9.71
CA ILE A 304 -0.21 5.33 -9.59
C ILE A 304 -0.38 4.61 -10.93
N GLY A 305 -1.52 4.79 -11.59
CA GLY A 305 -1.77 4.23 -12.91
C GLY A 305 -0.66 4.56 -13.91
N LYS A 306 -0.27 5.83 -14.01
CA LYS A 306 0.83 6.28 -14.90
C LYS A 306 2.16 5.63 -14.55
N ILE A 307 2.52 5.55 -13.27
CA ILE A 307 3.76 4.91 -12.82
C ILE A 307 3.81 3.44 -13.24
N VAL A 308 2.69 2.73 -13.12
CA VAL A 308 2.60 1.31 -13.46
C VAL A 308 2.60 1.10 -14.97
N THR A 309 1.97 1.98 -15.76
CA THR A 309 1.87 1.83 -17.21
C THR A 309 3.11 2.32 -17.95
N ASP A 310 3.67 3.46 -17.54
CA ASP A 310 4.73 4.16 -18.27
C ASP A 310 6.13 3.82 -17.75
N GLY A 311 6.21 3.12 -16.63
CA GLY A 311 7.43 2.90 -15.86
C GLY A 311 7.80 4.10 -14.98
N THR A 312 8.69 3.89 -14.02
CA THR A 312 9.21 4.97 -13.16
C THR A 312 10.11 5.88 -13.95
N GLY A 313 9.53 6.81 -14.71
CA GLY A 313 10.28 7.86 -15.36
C GLY A 313 10.77 8.89 -14.34
N GLY A 314 12.05 8.89 -14.05
CA GLY A 314 12.77 10.06 -13.54
C GLY A 314 12.76 10.26 -12.02
N SER A 315 13.96 10.28 -11.51
CA SER A 315 14.37 10.75 -10.19
C SER A 315 13.78 12.12 -9.87
N SER A 316 13.05 12.24 -8.79
CA SER A 316 13.10 13.38 -7.86
C SER A 316 11.92 13.33 -6.88
N VAL A 317 12.13 13.87 -5.71
CA VAL A 317 11.04 14.25 -4.78
C VAL A 317 10.13 15.21 -5.52
N VAL A 318 8.96 14.74 -5.92
CA VAL A 318 7.97 15.62 -6.56
C VAL A 318 7.08 16.15 -5.43
N GLN A 319 7.45 17.33 -4.92
CA GLN A 319 6.52 18.14 -4.14
C GLN A 319 5.56 18.81 -5.13
N ILE A 320 4.28 18.51 -5.03
CA ILE A 320 3.28 19.32 -5.73
C ILE A 320 3.15 20.62 -4.94
N GLU A 321 3.83 21.68 -5.41
CA GLU A 321 3.57 23.02 -4.91
C GLU A 321 2.15 23.41 -5.31
N ASN A 322 1.27 23.55 -4.34
CA ASN A 322 -0.02 24.20 -4.56
C ASN A 322 0.26 25.65 -4.94
N LYS A 323 0.21 25.96 -6.23
CA LYS A 323 0.15 27.38 -6.65
C LYS A 323 -1.12 27.98 -6.03
N PRO A 324 -1.01 29.10 -5.29
CA PRO A 324 -2.17 29.77 -4.78
C PRO A 324 -3.09 30.13 -5.95
N ARG A 325 -4.38 29.84 -5.84
CA ARG A 325 -5.38 30.32 -6.78
C ARG A 325 -5.24 31.83 -6.87
N LEU A 326 -4.89 32.32 -8.04
CA LEU A 326 -5.00 33.75 -8.36
C LEU A 326 -6.48 34.12 -8.20
N GLU A 327 -6.83 34.79 -7.10
CA GLU A 327 -8.08 35.51 -6.97
C GLU A 327 -8.11 36.59 -8.05
N HIS A 328 -8.94 36.40 -9.05
CA HIS A 328 -9.32 37.46 -9.97
C HIS A 328 -10.07 38.52 -9.17
N SER A 329 -9.34 39.54 -8.69
CA SER A 329 -9.94 40.78 -8.27
C SER A 329 -10.46 41.49 -9.51
N LEU A 330 -11.73 41.32 -9.80
CA LEU A 330 -12.49 42.24 -10.65
C LEU A 330 -12.58 43.56 -9.89
N ARG A 331 -11.68 44.47 -10.15
CA ARG A 331 -11.90 45.90 -9.89
C ARG A 331 -12.88 46.42 -10.99
N SER A 332 -14.09 46.70 -10.59
CA SER A 332 -14.98 47.58 -11.30
C SER A 332 -14.39 48.98 -11.27
N GLU A 333 -13.99 49.51 -12.42
CA GLU A 333 -13.89 50.97 -12.64
C GLU A 333 -15.13 51.44 -13.35
N ALA A 334 -15.73 52.45 -12.72
CA ALA A 334 -16.70 53.27 -13.30
C ALA A 334 -17.14 54.35 -13.44
#